data_10542ebb281bc97bdd524b730fdcec43
#
_entry.id   10542ebb281bc97bdd524b730fdcec43
#
_cell.length_a   1.000
_cell.length_b   1.000
_cell.length_c   1.000
_cell.angle_alpha   90.00
_cell.angle_beta   90.00
_cell.angle_gamma   90.00
#
_symmetry.space_group_name_H-M   'P 1'
#
loop_
_entity.id
_entity.type
_entity.pdbx_description
1 polymer ?
#
loop_
_entity_poly.entity_id
_entity_poly.type
_entity_poly.pdbx_seq_one_letter_code
_entity_poly.pdbx_strand_id
1 'polypeptide(L)'
;MEKYNVKEYIELLKQEDILKETIDCEKIMDKQVDLVSYNSKEVQENTLFVVKGALFKNEYLKEAIDNGVFVYVSENKFDVDIPCILVTDIRKALSCMSAMYFNYPGESLNVIGVGGTKGKSTTTYYIKAILDEYSKAMNKKDTAVISSIDTYDGVENFESHITTPESYDIHRHFANALKSGMENLVMEVSSQSLKIERVADVFFDIGIFTVTYCPLSRL
;
A
#
# COMPACT_ATOMS: atom_id res chain seq x y z
N MET A 1 16.04 -6.72 0.40
CA MET A 1 14.88 -6.69 -0.52
C MET A 1 15.42 -6.81 -1.94
N GLU A 2 14.77 -7.60 -2.76
CA GLU A 2 15.00 -7.64 -4.21
C GLU A 2 14.66 -6.27 -4.78
N LYS A 3 15.45 -5.79 -5.74
CA LYS A 3 15.20 -4.51 -6.39
C LYS A 3 14.77 -4.77 -7.83
N TYR A 4 13.72 -4.12 -8.24
CA TYR A 4 13.14 -4.20 -9.57
C TYR A 4 13.54 -3.02 -10.43
N ASN A 5 13.63 -3.23 -11.74
CA ASN A 5 13.90 -2.17 -12.71
C ASN A 5 12.60 -1.61 -13.30
N VAL A 6 12.69 -0.53 -14.05
CA VAL A 6 11.52 0.14 -14.67
C VAL A 6 10.74 -0.80 -15.57
N LYS A 7 11.42 -1.67 -16.33
CA LYS A 7 10.78 -2.64 -17.24
C LYS A 7 9.87 -3.59 -16.47
N GLU A 8 10.31 -4.09 -15.32
CA GLU A 8 9.53 -5.01 -14.49
C GLU A 8 8.26 -4.35 -13.93
N TYR A 9 8.33 -3.06 -13.53
CA TYR A 9 7.13 -2.30 -13.15
C TYR A 9 6.18 -2.07 -14.34
N ILE A 10 6.70 -1.81 -15.54
CA ILE A 10 5.88 -1.68 -16.75
C ILE A 10 5.20 -3.01 -17.08
N GLU A 11 5.91 -4.12 -16.97
CA GLU A 11 5.36 -5.47 -17.20
C GLU A 11 4.26 -5.80 -16.17
N LEU A 12 4.45 -5.46 -14.89
CA LEU A 12 3.43 -5.57 -13.86
C LEU A 12 2.16 -4.78 -14.24
N LEU A 13 2.29 -3.50 -14.57
CA LEU A 13 1.16 -2.65 -14.94
C LEU A 13 0.43 -3.14 -16.19
N LYS A 14 1.14 -3.80 -17.11
CA LYS A 14 0.58 -4.44 -18.29
C LYS A 14 -0.18 -5.72 -17.93
N GLN A 15 0.35 -6.54 -17.03
CA GLN A 15 -0.32 -7.76 -16.54
C GLN A 15 -1.62 -7.42 -15.79
N GLU A 16 -1.63 -6.30 -15.06
CA GLU A 16 -2.80 -5.78 -14.36
C GLU A 16 -3.83 -5.07 -15.26
N ASP A 17 -3.58 -5.01 -16.57
CA ASP A 17 -4.42 -4.37 -17.59
C ASP A 17 -4.72 -2.88 -17.31
N ILE A 18 -3.75 -2.18 -16.73
CA ILE A 18 -3.86 -0.75 -16.41
C ILE A 18 -2.84 0.13 -17.12
N LEU A 19 -1.89 -0.44 -17.85
CA LEU A 19 -0.93 0.32 -18.64
C LEU A 19 -1.61 0.95 -19.86
N LYS A 20 -1.49 2.28 -20.03
CA LYS A 20 -1.93 2.98 -21.24
C LYS A 20 -0.80 3.14 -22.24
N GLU A 21 0.30 3.77 -21.79
CA GLU A 21 1.40 4.20 -22.65
C GLU A 21 2.66 4.41 -21.82
N THR A 22 3.83 4.28 -22.44
CA THR A 22 5.12 4.69 -21.89
C THR A 22 5.71 5.79 -22.75
N ILE A 23 6.23 6.86 -22.14
CA ILE A 23 6.78 8.03 -22.82
C ILE A 23 8.22 8.19 -22.38
N ASP A 24 9.14 8.21 -23.35
CA ASP A 24 10.59 8.39 -23.17
C ASP A 24 11.24 7.37 -22.19
N CYS A 25 10.62 6.17 -22.01
CA CYS A 25 11.11 5.15 -21.10
C CYS A 25 12.21 4.25 -21.67
N GLU A 26 12.47 4.25 -22.98
CA GLU A 26 13.35 3.29 -23.66
C GLU A 26 14.76 3.25 -23.08
N LYS A 27 15.29 4.40 -22.67
CA LYS A 27 16.66 4.54 -22.13
C LYS A 27 16.80 4.16 -20.68
N ILE A 28 15.68 3.98 -19.98
CA ILE A 28 15.65 3.72 -18.53
C ILE A 28 15.07 2.36 -18.18
N MET A 29 14.74 1.52 -19.16
CA MET A 29 14.09 0.22 -18.92
C MET A 29 14.85 -0.66 -17.93
N ASP A 30 16.17 -0.73 -18.04
CA ASP A 30 17.03 -1.54 -17.18
C ASP A 30 17.49 -0.79 -15.91
N LYS A 31 17.06 0.49 -15.73
CA LYS A 31 17.43 1.27 -14.56
C LYS A 31 16.67 0.76 -13.33
N GLN A 32 17.43 0.47 -12.26
CA GLN A 32 16.86 0.03 -10.99
C GLN A 32 16.09 1.16 -10.31
N VAL A 33 14.98 0.79 -9.68
CA VAL A 33 14.17 1.66 -8.83
C VAL A 33 14.59 1.43 -7.38
N ASP A 34 15.14 2.48 -6.76
CA ASP A 34 15.58 2.40 -5.36
C ASP A 34 14.43 2.71 -4.40
N LEU A 35 13.46 3.49 -4.84
CA LEU A 35 12.27 3.84 -4.06
C LEU A 35 11.04 4.00 -4.99
N VAL A 36 9.92 3.43 -4.57
CA VAL A 36 8.58 3.81 -5.04
C VAL A 36 8.00 4.76 -4.00
N SER A 37 7.53 5.93 -4.40
CA SER A 37 6.91 6.88 -3.48
C SER A 37 5.75 7.62 -4.13
N TYR A 38 4.78 8.02 -3.32
CA TYR A 38 3.68 8.92 -3.70
C TYR A 38 3.72 10.24 -2.91
N ASN A 39 4.73 10.39 -2.03
CA ASN A 39 4.94 11.57 -1.20
C ASN A 39 6.18 12.33 -1.70
N SER A 40 6.02 13.55 -2.24
CA SER A 40 7.11 14.36 -2.76
C SER A 40 8.18 14.74 -1.72
N LYS A 41 7.87 14.63 -0.44
CA LYS A 41 8.80 14.89 0.66
C LYS A 41 9.66 13.68 1.03
N GLU A 42 9.32 12.51 0.54
CA GLU A 42 9.99 11.24 0.85
C GLU A 42 10.64 10.63 -0.41
N VAL A 43 11.14 11.49 -1.28
CA VAL A 43 11.84 11.07 -2.51
C VAL A 43 13.35 11.15 -2.33
N GLN A 44 14.06 10.35 -3.11
CA GLN A 44 15.51 10.28 -3.18
C GLN A 44 15.96 9.97 -4.62
N GLU A 45 17.26 9.89 -4.86
CA GLU A 45 17.77 9.45 -6.16
C GLU A 45 17.19 8.07 -6.56
N ASN A 46 16.94 7.89 -7.85
CA ASN A 46 16.34 6.71 -8.44
C ASN A 46 14.93 6.39 -7.90
N THR A 47 14.16 7.40 -7.53
CA THR A 47 12.75 7.23 -7.17
C THR A 47 11.86 7.13 -8.40
N LEU A 48 10.98 6.12 -8.44
CA LEU A 48 9.80 6.04 -9.27
C LEU A 48 8.64 6.67 -8.50
N PHE A 49 8.09 7.76 -9.02
CA PHE A 49 7.09 8.55 -8.31
C PHE A 49 5.68 8.32 -8.83
N VAL A 50 4.74 7.98 -7.94
CA VAL A 50 3.33 7.76 -8.28
C VAL A 50 2.53 9.03 -8.01
N VAL A 51 2.09 9.69 -9.07
CA VAL A 51 1.32 10.93 -9.00
C VAL A 51 -0.13 10.62 -8.66
N LYS A 52 -0.46 10.73 -7.37
CA LYS A 52 -1.78 10.39 -6.86
C LYS A 52 -2.49 11.60 -6.25
N GLY A 53 -3.78 11.69 -6.54
CA GLY A 53 -4.70 12.66 -5.92
C GLY A 53 -5.24 13.70 -6.89
N ALA A 54 -6.56 13.95 -6.77
CA ALA A 54 -7.27 14.92 -7.64
C ALA A 54 -6.79 16.38 -7.48
N LEU A 55 -6.10 16.67 -6.36
CA LEU A 55 -5.56 18.01 -6.05
C LEU A 55 -4.02 18.07 -6.23
N PHE A 56 -3.44 17.09 -6.92
CA PHE A 56 -2.00 17.09 -7.16
C PHE A 56 -1.60 18.28 -8.03
N LYS A 57 -0.59 19.02 -7.60
CA LYS A 57 -0.10 20.20 -8.29
C LYS A 57 1.20 19.92 -9.02
N ASN A 58 1.39 20.58 -10.17
CA ASN A 58 2.60 20.46 -10.98
C ASN A 58 3.88 20.80 -10.19
N GLU A 59 3.77 21.74 -9.25
CA GLU A 59 4.87 22.16 -8.39
C GLU A 59 5.41 21.00 -7.52
N TYR A 60 4.53 20.11 -7.06
CA TYR A 60 4.95 18.94 -6.25
C TYR A 60 5.75 17.93 -7.08
N LEU A 61 5.39 17.77 -8.38
CA LEU A 61 6.17 16.90 -9.27
C LEU A 61 7.54 17.52 -9.58
N LYS A 62 7.59 18.83 -9.80
CA LYS A 62 8.87 19.54 -10.04
C LYS A 62 9.79 19.43 -8.83
N GLU A 63 9.27 19.68 -7.63
CA GLU A 63 10.02 19.49 -6.38
C GLU A 63 10.53 18.05 -6.22
N ALA A 64 9.69 17.07 -6.54
CA ALA A 64 10.09 15.66 -6.48
C ALA A 64 11.20 15.33 -7.49
N ILE A 65 11.15 15.89 -8.70
CA ILE A 65 12.19 15.75 -9.74
C ILE A 65 13.52 16.34 -9.26
N ASP A 66 13.50 17.54 -8.68
CA ASP A 66 14.68 18.21 -8.13
C ASP A 66 15.33 17.39 -7.00
N ASN A 67 14.55 16.54 -6.32
CA ASN A 67 14.99 15.65 -5.25
C ASN A 67 15.32 14.21 -5.71
N GLY A 68 15.34 13.92 -7.01
CA GLY A 68 15.87 12.65 -7.52
C GLY A 68 14.85 11.69 -8.13
N VAL A 69 13.61 12.12 -8.37
CA VAL A 69 12.65 11.37 -9.18
C VAL A 69 13.12 11.35 -10.63
N PHE A 70 13.21 10.17 -11.22
CA PHE A 70 13.68 10.00 -12.60
C PHE A 70 12.62 9.47 -13.57
N VAL A 71 11.50 8.97 -13.04
CA VAL A 71 10.33 8.51 -13.80
C VAL A 71 9.09 8.68 -12.92
N TYR A 72 7.96 9.02 -13.54
CA TYR A 72 6.71 9.10 -12.82
C TYR A 72 5.60 8.28 -13.48
N VAL A 73 4.64 7.87 -12.66
CA VAL A 73 3.41 7.14 -13.05
C VAL A 73 2.22 8.05 -12.80
N SER A 74 1.32 8.20 -13.78
CA SER A 74 0.12 9.03 -13.65
C SER A 74 -0.99 8.63 -14.62
N GLU A 75 -2.19 9.15 -14.42
CA GLU A 75 -3.29 8.98 -15.39
C GLU A 75 -3.21 9.95 -16.56
N ASN A 76 -2.51 11.08 -16.40
CA ASN A 76 -2.34 12.13 -17.41
C ASN A 76 -0.90 12.59 -17.46
N LYS A 77 -0.45 12.97 -18.67
CA LYS A 77 0.89 13.55 -18.86
C LYS A 77 0.98 14.92 -18.22
N PHE A 78 2.09 15.16 -17.50
CA PHE A 78 2.47 16.45 -16.96
C PHE A 78 3.49 17.15 -17.87
N ASP A 79 3.56 18.48 -17.76
CA ASP A 79 4.53 19.30 -18.49
C ASP A 79 5.87 19.34 -17.74
N VAL A 80 6.59 18.22 -17.83
CA VAL A 80 7.92 18.01 -17.24
C VAL A 80 8.75 17.14 -18.19
N ASP A 81 10.09 17.32 -18.13
CA ASP A 81 11.04 16.68 -19.04
C ASP A 81 11.70 15.45 -18.39
N ILE A 82 10.88 14.50 -17.94
CA ILE A 82 11.31 13.17 -17.49
C ILE A 82 10.37 12.08 -18.02
N PRO A 83 10.85 10.83 -18.14
CA PRO A 83 10.05 9.69 -18.56
C PRO A 83 8.77 9.52 -17.75
N CYS A 84 7.71 9.06 -18.43
CA CYS A 84 6.37 8.89 -17.86
C CYS A 84 5.77 7.53 -18.23
N ILE A 85 5.11 6.92 -17.26
CA ILE A 85 4.28 5.73 -17.43
C ILE A 85 2.82 6.13 -17.21
N LEU A 86 2.01 6.11 -18.25
CA LEU A 86 0.60 6.45 -18.18
C LEU A 86 -0.23 5.21 -17.88
N VAL A 87 -1.16 5.33 -16.93
CA VAL A 87 -2.04 4.26 -16.47
C VAL A 87 -3.51 4.66 -16.53
N THR A 88 -4.41 3.67 -16.52
CA THR A 88 -5.87 3.90 -16.48
C THR A 88 -6.38 4.15 -15.07
N ASP A 89 -5.72 3.58 -14.06
CA ASP A 89 -6.06 3.70 -12.66
C ASP A 89 -4.81 3.84 -11.80
N ILE A 90 -4.60 5.04 -11.27
CA ILE A 90 -3.42 5.37 -10.45
C ILE A 90 -3.47 4.73 -9.06
N ARG A 91 -4.66 4.40 -8.54
CA ARG A 91 -4.80 3.77 -7.21
C ARG A 91 -4.45 2.30 -7.28
N LYS A 92 -4.96 1.61 -8.31
CA LYS A 92 -4.57 0.23 -8.59
C LYS A 92 -3.08 0.15 -8.89
N ALA A 93 -2.53 1.08 -9.69
CA ALA A 93 -1.10 1.16 -9.95
C ALA A 93 -0.27 1.33 -8.66
N LEU A 94 -0.67 2.24 -7.76
CA LEU A 94 0.00 2.40 -6.48
C LEU A 94 -0.04 1.12 -5.65
N SER A 95 -1.18 0.40 -5.65
CA SER A 95 -1.33 -0.83 -4.88
C SER A 95 -0.39 -1.93 -5.37
N CYS A 96 -0.47 -2.32 -6.64
CA CYS A 96 0.36 -3.41 -7.18
C CYS A 96 1.86 -3.07 -7.18
N MET A 97 2.22 -1.82 -7.51
CA MET A 97 3.61 -1.39 -7.47
C MET A 97 4.18 -1.36 -6.05
N SER A 98 3.37 -1.02 -5.04
CA SER A 98 3.79 -1.07 -3.64
C SER A 98 3.98 -2.50 -3.16
N ALA A 99 3.06 -3.41 -3.50
CA ALA A 99 3.20 -4.84 -3.21
C ALA A 99 4.53 -5.38 -3.77
N MET A 100 4.81 -5.12 -5.05
CA MET A 100 6.05 -5.51 -5.69
C MET A 100 7.28 -4.87 -5.04
N TYR A 101 7.26 -3.56 -4.77
CA TYR A 101 8.37 -2.83 -4.16
C TYR A 101 8.78 -3.42 -2.80
N PHE A 102 7.81 -3.84 -1.99
CA PHE A 102 8.06 -4.50 -0.71
C PHE A 102 8.20 -6.04 -0.81
N ASN A 103 8.30 -6.61 -2.03
CA ASN A 103 8.41 -8.05 -2.30
C ASN A 103 7.24 -8.85 -1.76
N TYR A 104 6.00 -8.39 -2.00
CA TYR A 104 4.76 -9.10 -1.67
C TYR A 104 4.68 -9.59 -0.22
N PRO A 105 4.91 -8.72 0.77
CA PRO A 105 5.08 -9.14 2.17
C PRO A 105 3.85 -9.82 2.75
N GLY A 106 2.66 -9.57 2.21
CA GLY A 106 1.42 -10.21 2.63
C GLY A 106 1.39 -11.71 2.39
N GLU A 107 2.14 -12.23 1.42
CA GLU A 107 2.20 -13.67 1.12
C GLU A 107 2.92 -14.50 2.21
N SER A 108 3.70 -13.84 3.05
CA SER A 108 4.48 -14.46 4.14
C SER A 108 3.91 -14.18 5.53
N LEU A 109 2.79 -13.48 5.63
CA LEU A 109 2.06 -13.19 6.86
C LEU A 109 0.71 -13.88 6.83
N ASN A 110 0.20 -14.25 8.01
CA ASN A 110 -1.22 -14.58 8.18
C ASN A 110 -1.98 -13.26 8.34
N VAL A 111 -2.65 -12.80 7.30
CA VAL A 111 -3.34 -11.50 7.25
C VAL A 111 -4.83 -11.68 7.49
N ILE A 112 -5.35 -11.04 8.55
CA ILE A 112 -6.77 -11.07 8.92
C ILE A 112 -7.37 -9.69 8.69
N GLY A 113 -8.33 -9.61 7.77
CA GLY A 113 -9.07 -8.38 7.46
C GLY A 113 -10.39 -8.32 8.21
N VAL A 114 -10.67 -7.20 8.89
CA VAL A 114 -11.91 -6.98 9.63
C VAL A 114 -12.70 -5.83 9.01
N GLY A 115 -13.76 -6.15 8.29
CA GLY A 115 -14.69 -5.22 7.66
C GLY A 115 -15.99 -5.05 8.46
N GLY A 116 -16.81 -4.07 8.05
CA GLY A 116 -18.13 -3.83 8.62
C GLY A 116 -18.39 -2.37 8.99
N THR A 117 -19.65 -2.05 9.30
CA THR A 117 -20.07 -0.68 9.63
C THR A 117 -19.69 -0.30 11.06
N LYS A 118 -19.87 -1.23 12.02
CA LYS A 118 -19.53 -1.07 13.45
C LYS A 118 -18.83 -2.31 13.98
N GLY A 119 -18.06 -2.15 15.05
CA GLY A 119 -17.42 -3.26 15.75
C GLY A 119 -16.08 -3.71 15.15
N LYS A 120 -15.58 -3.09 14.08
CA LYS A 120 -14.28 -3.44 13.48
C LYS A 120 -13.16 -3.41 14.51
N SER A 121 -12.93 -2.25 15.14
CA SER A 121 -11.84 -2.08 16.12
C SER A 121 -11.96 -3.06 17.29
N THR A 122 -13.16 -3.19 17.85
CA THR A 122 -13.41 -4.17 18.95
C THR A 122 -13.03 -5.58 18.51
N THR A 123 -13.48 -6.02 17.32
CA THR A 123 -13.19 -7.35 16.80
C THR A 123 -11.69 -7.51 16.50
N THR A 124 -11.06 -6.50 15.89
CA THR A 124 -9.62 -6.47 15.62
C THR A 124 -8.81 -6.71 16.89
N TYR A 125 -9.14 -6.00 17.98
CA TYR A 125 -8.42 -6.16 19.25
C TYR A 125 -8.72 -7.47 19.99
N TYR A 126 -9.92 -8.03 19.86
CA TYR A 126 -10.19 -9.37 20.39
C TYR A 126 -9.37 -10.43 19.66
N ILE A 127 -9.29 -10.36 18.33
CA ILE A 127 -8.48 -11.28 17.53
C ILE A 127 -7.00 -11.12 17.90
N LYS A 128 -6.51 -9.87 17.95
CA LYS A 128 -5.14 -9.58 18.35
C LYS A 128 -4.81 -10.17 19.72
N ALA A 129 -5.66 -9.95 20.72
CA ALA A 129 -5.44 -10.46 22.08
C ALA A 129 -5.37 -12.01 22.12
N ILE A 130 -6.23 -12.69 21.36
CA ILE A 130 -6.20 -14.15 21.26
C ILE A 130 -4.90 -14.64 20.60
N LEU A 131 -4.50 -14.00 19.49
CA LEU A 131 -3.28 -14.35 18.78
C LEU A 131 -2.02 -14.02 19.59
N ASP A 132 -2.01 -12.93 20.35
CA ASP A 132 -0.90 -12.55 21.23
C ASP A 132 -0.70 -13.59 22.35
N GLU A 133 -1.79 -14.08 22.99
CA GLU A 133 -1.70 -15.14 23.99
C GLU A 133 -1.21 -16.47 23.38
N TYR A 134 -1.67 -16.81 22.17
CA TYR A 134 -1.13 -17.95 21.43
C TYR A 134 0.36 -17.77 21.12
N SER A 135 0.75 -16.62 20.57
CA SER A 135 2.13 -16.31 20.24
C SER A 135 3.05 -16.38 21.45
N LYS A 136 2.62 -15.83 22.56
CA LYS A 136 3.32 -15.90 23.84
C LYS A 136 3.52 -17.35 24.33
N ALA A 137 2.46 -18.18 24.25
CA ALA A 137 2.55 -19.60 24.60
C ALA A 137 3.54 -20.37 23.71
N MET A 138 3.69 -19.94 22.45
CA MET A 138 4.60 -20.52 21.46
C MET A 138 5.97 -19.85 21.40
N ASN A 139 6.26 -18.89 22.29
CA ASN A 139 7.48 -18.08 22.31
C ASN A 139 7.72 -17.35 20.97
N LYS A 140 6.65 -16.84 20.35
CA LYS A 140 6.64 -16.06 19.10
C LYS A 140 6.43 -14.58 19.40
N LYS A 141 6.55 -13.74 18.36
CA LYS A 141 6.29 -12.30 18.43
C LYS A 141 4.79 -12.01 18.52
N ASP A 142 4.46 -10.86 19.11
CA ASP A 142 3.09 -10.36 19.16
C ASP A 142 2.56 -10.12 17.75
N THR A 143 1.24 -10.03 17.63
CA THR A 143 0.51 -9.80 16.39
C THR A 143 0.62 -8.32 15.97
N ALA A 144 0.96 -8.06 14.72
CA ALA A 144 0.88 -6.73 14.15
C ALA A 144 -0.58 -6.26 14.03
N VAL A 145 -0.81 -4.96 14.14
CA VAL A 145 -2.15 -4.38 14.01
C VAL A 145 -2.12 -3.10 13.18
N ILE A 146 -3.13 -2.95 12.30
CA ILE A 146 -3.44 -1.70 11.59
C ILE A 146 -4.91 -1.40 11.87
N SER A 147 -5.18 -0.37 12.66
CA SER A 147 -6.54 -0.06 13.11
C SER A 147 -6.82 1.44 13.10
N SER A 148 -8.05 1.83 13.41
CA SER A 148 -8.42 3.23 13.63
C SER A 148 -7.93 3.78 14.99
N ILE A 149 -7.40 2.92 15.87
CA ILE A 149 -6.89 3.28 17.18
C ILE A 149 -5.38 3.49 17.12
N ASP A 150 -4.66 2.47 16.70
CA ASP A 150 -3.21 2.49 16.55
C ASP A 150 -2.73 1.61 15.38
N THR A 151 -1.46 1.76 15.07
CA THR A 151 -0.71 0.89 14.17
C THR A 151 0.53 0.41 14.89
N TYR A 152 0.75 -0.91 14.92
CA TYR A 152 1.92 -1.56 15.47
C TYR A 152 2.40 -2.67 14.53
N ASP A 153 3.65 -2.57 14.08
CA ASP A 153 4.27 -3.51 13.14
C ASP A 153 5.64 -4.03 13.59
N GLY A 154 5.97 -3.79 14.86
CA GLY A 154 7.26 -4.20 15.45
C GLY A 154 8.42 -3.23 15.19
N VAL A 155 8.30 -2.31 14.23
CA VAL A 155 9.21 -1.21 13.94
C VAL A 155 8.59 0.11 14.36
N GLU A 156 7.33 0.32 13.94
CA GLU A 156 6.55 1.53 14.23
C GLU A 156 5.43 1.20 15.23
N ASN A 157 5.15 2.17 16.12
CA ASN A 157 4.04 2.11 17.05
C ASN A 157 3.51 3.53 17.28
N PHE A 158 2.31 3.82 16.77
CA PHE A 158 1.72 5.16 16.85
C PHE A 158 0.19 5.12 16.84
N GLU A 159 -0.43 6.16 17.38
CA GLU A 159 -1.87 6.37 17.32
C GLU A 159 -2.31 6.67 15.88
N SER A 160 -3.27 5.94 15.37
CA SER A 160 -3.74 6.06 13.98
C SER A 160 -4.72 7.22 13.82
N HIS A 161 -4.66 7.90 12.67
CA HIS A 161 -5.60 8.95 12.29
C HIS A 161 -6.60 8.48 11.21
N ILE A 162 -6.39 7.28 10.65
CA ILE A 162 -7.23 6.69 9.60
C ILE A 162 -7.40 5.19 9.84
N THR A 163 -8.56 4.65 9.46
CA THR A 163 -8.89 3.23 9.67
C THR A 163 -8.04 2.29 8.81
N THR A 164 -7.83 2.65 7.55
CA THR A 164 -7.07 1.85 6.57
C THR A 164 -6.15 2.80 5.81
N PRO A 165 -4.82 2.67 5.97
CA PRO A 165 -3.85 3.53 5.31
C PRO A 165 -3.88 3.43 3.77
N GLU A 166 -3.01 4.17 3.10
CA GLU A 166 -2.76 4.00 1.68
C GLU A 166 -2.05 2.67 1.42
N SER A 167 -2.22 2.12 0.22
CA SER A 167 -1.66 0.81 -0.14
C SER A 167 -0.15 0.72 0.08
N TYR A 168 0.60 1.77 -0.23
CA TYR A 168 2.03 1.85 0.05
C TYR A 168 2.35 1.64 1.54
N ASP A 169 1.62 2.35 2.42
CA ASP A 169 1.82 2.25 3.87
C ASP A 169 1.42 0.88 4.40
N ILE A 170 0.35 0.27 3.86
CA ILE A 170 -0.07 -1.09 4.21
C ILE A 170 1.07 -2.08 3.94
N HIS A 171 1.64 -2.08 2.72
CA HIS A 171 2.72 -2.99 2.37
C HIS A 171 4.02 -2.69 3.13
N ARG A 172 4.28 -1.42 3.48
CA ARG A 172 5.38 -1.02 4.35
C ARG A 172 5.24 -1.61 5.76
N HIS A 173 4.05 -1.53 6.35
CA HIS A 173 3.78 -2.13 7.67
C HIS A 173 3.87 -3.66 7.62
N PHE A 174 3.43 -4.29 6.54
CA PHE A 174 3.60 -5.73 6.35
C PHE A 174 5.09 -6.11 6.28
N ALA A 175 5.89 -5.38 5.51
CA ALA A 175 7.32 -5.60 5.43
C ALA A 175 8.03 -5.38 6.78
N ASN A 176 7.61 -4.38 7.56
CA ASN A 176 8.10 -4.13 8.91
C ASN A 176 7.76 -5.29 9.87
N ALA A 177 6.51 -5.79 9.81
CA ALA A 177 6.07 -6.93 10.63
C ALA A 177 6.92 -8.18 10.35
N LEU A 178 7.14 -8.51 9.07
CA LEU A 178 8.02 -9.62 8.69
C LEU A 178 9.45 -9.42 9.16
N LYS A 179 10.01 -8.23 8.96
CA LYS A 179 11.37 -7.89 9.42
C LYS A 179 11.51 -8.03 10.93
N SER A 180 10.44 -7.77 11.68
CA SER A 180 10.39 -7.92 13.13
C SER A 180 10.18 -9.37 13.59
N GLY A 181 9.97 -10.30 12.65
CA GLY A 181 9.72 -11.72 12.93
C GLY A 181 8.29 -12.02 13.39
N MET A 182 7.34 -11.13 13.08
CA MET A 182 5.92 -11.37 13.30
C MET A 182 5.35 -12.30 12.24
N GLU A 183 4.39 -13.14 12.62
CA GLU A 183 3.73 -14.09 11.72
C GLU A 183 2.28 -13.69 11.40
N ASN A 184 1.65 -12.94 12.31
CA ASN A 184 0.23 -12.59 12.23
C ASN A 184 0.06 -11.07 12.15
N LEU A 185 -0.90 -10.65 11.32
CA LEU A 185 -1.31 -9.26 11.21
C LEU A 185 -2.84 -9.19 11.14
N VAL A 186 -3.44 -8.32 11.95
CA VAL A 186 -4.87 -8.02 11.91
C VAL A 186 -5.07 -6.59 11.49
N MET A 187 -5.92 -6.35 10.48
CA MET A 187 -6.19 -4.98 10.04
C MET A 187 -7.67 -4.67 9.85
N GLU A 188 -8.03 -3.44 10.16
CA GLU A 188 -9.36 -2.94 9.83
C GLU A 188 -9.43 -2.58 8.34
N VAL A 189 -10.50 -3.03 7.69
CA VAL A 189 -10.80 -2.74 6.28
C VAL A 189 -12.08 -1.92 6.21
N SER A 190 -11.95 -0.64 5.86
CA SER A 190 -13.10 0.25 5.68
C SER A 190 -13.75 0.03 4.32
N SER A 191 -15.07 0.25 4.21
CA SER A 191 -15.77 0.20 2.93
C SER A 191 -15.20 1.21 1.92
N GLN A 192 -14.71 2.34 2.40
CA GLN A 192 -14.04 3.33 1.55
C GLN A 192 -12.72 2.79 0.98
N SER A 193 -11.90 2.11 1.80
CA SER A 193 -10.62 1.54 1.34
C SER A 193 -10.81 0.49 0.26
N LEU A 194 -11.86 -0.33 0.37
CA LEU A 194 -12.26 -1.26 -0.69
C LEU A 194 -12.67 -0.53 -1.98
N LYS A 195 -13.50 0.52 -1.84
CA LYS A 195 -13.97 1.29 -3.00
C LYS A 195 -12.84 2.02 -3.75
N ILE A 196 -11.81 2.46 -3.05
CA ILE A 196 -10.69 3.21 -3.64
C ILE A 196 -9.42 2.36 -3.76
N GLU A 197 -9.57 1.04 -3.73
CA GLU A 197 -8.54 0.03 -4.04
C GLU A 197 -7.28 0.07 -3.16
N ARG A 198 -7.38 0.59 -1.92
CA ARG A 198 -6.23 0.60 -1.00
C ARG A 198 -5.75 -0.79 -0.61
N VAL A 199 -6.62 -1.78 -0.71
CA VAL A 199 -6.35 -3.18 -0.33
C VAL A 199 -6.45 -4.13 -1.53
N ALA A 200 -6.35 -3.62 -2.77
CA ALA A 200 -6.51 -4.43 -3.99
C ALA A 200 -5.49 -5.57 -4.06
N ASP A 201 -4.23 -5.31 -3.70
CA ASP A 201 -3.14 -6.28 -3.73
C ASP A 201 -2.80 -6.84 -2.34
N VAL A 202 -3.74 -6.75 -1.40
CA VAL A 202 -3.63 -7.40 -0.09
C VAL A 202 -4.30 -8.77 -0.16
N PHE A 203 -3.49 -9.83 -0.01
CA PHE A 203 -4.02 -11.17 0.17
C PHE A 203 -4.45 -11.35 1.64
N PHE A 204 -5.74 -11.60 1.86
CA PHE A 204 -6.29 -11.90 3.17
C PHE A 204 -6.49 -13.41 3.31
N ASP A 205 -5.86 -14.03 4.32
CA ASP A 205 -6.12 -15.42 4.67
C ASP A 205 -7.52 -15.59 5.28
N ILE A 206 -7.94 -14.58 6.05
CA ILE A 206 -9.25 -14.55 6.72
C ILE A 206 -9.90 -13.18 6.55
N GLY A 207 -11.12 -13.15 6.03
CA GLY A 207 -11.97 -11.97 5.98
C GLY A 207 -13.14 -12.09 6.96
N ILE A 208 -13.27 -11.13 7.88
CA ILE A 208 -14.35 -11.08 8.88
C ILE A 208 -15.21 -9.85 8.62
N PHE A 209 -16.53 -10.06 8.46
CA PHE A 209 -17.50 -8.98 8.41
C PHE A 209 -18.30 -8.95 9.71
N THR A 210 -18.22 -7.84 10.45
CA THR A 210 -18.89 -7.68 11.73
C THR A 210 -20.39 -7.41 11.51
N VAL A 211 -20.81 -6.17 11.43
CA VAL A 211 -22.20 -5.77 11.19
C VAL A 211 -22.29 -4.93 9.94
N THR A 212 -23.10 -5.36 8.96
CA THR A 212 -23.49 -4.53 7.82
C THR A 212 -24.81 -3.84 8.16
N TYR A 213 -24.76 -2.57 8.50
CA TYR A 213 -25.97 -1.77 8.63
C TYR A 213 -26.38 -1.27 7.24
N CYS A 214 -27.36 -1.95 6.65
CA CYS A 214 -28.09 -1.39 5.50
C CYS A 214 -29.24 -0.55 6.08
N PRO A 215 -29.26 0.77 5.97
CA PRO A 215 -30.42 1.55 6.35
C PRO A 215 -31.54 1.29 5.34
N LEU A 216 -32.42 0.33 5.62
CA LEU A 216 -33.66 0.06 4.87
C LEU A 216 -34.71 1.18 5.02
N SER A 217 -34.33 2.35 5.49
CA SER A 217 -35.23 3.47 5.71
C SER A 217 -34.84 4.69 4.90
N ARG A 218 -34.87 4.61 3.58
CA ARG A 218 -35.15 5.70 2.64
C ARG A 218 -35.56 5.10 1.31
N LEU A 219 -36.74 4.50 1.30
CA LEU A 219 -37.62 4.45 0.15
C LEU A 219 -38.67 5.56 0.30
#